data_958ae71e68dc438880a6e54474a316c3
#
_entry.id   958ae71e68dc438880a6e54474a316c3
#
_cell.length_a   1.000
_cell.length_b   1.000
_cell.length_c   1.000
_cell.angle_alpha   90.00
_cell.angle_beta   90.00
_cell.angle_gamma   90.00
#
_symmetry.space_group_name_H-M   'P 1'
#
loop_
_entity.id
_entity.type
_entity.pdbx_description
1 polymer ?
#
loop_
_entity_poly.entity_id
_entity_poly.type
_entity_poly.pdbx_seq_one_letter_code
_entity_poly.pdbx_strand_id
1 'polypeptide(L)'
;LMYHAIHVMAPGEEANANLIVDPTTFESHLKALQEAGYYAVSPEEAYKILTENVLPQGKKVVWLTFDDSLWDFYDIAYPLLKQYQMQATNNVITGTVGQEANLSLEEMKEMKEHGISLQGHTVTHPPLATIEASLQQTELADSKTYLDSNLSQDTISFAYPSGSYSEETMAIAEQNNYKMALTTNEGLASAADGLLSLNRVRVLPYMTAEMLLQTIATP
;
A
#
# COMPACT_ATOMS: atom_id res chain seq x y z
N LEU A 1 2.32 2.78 -6.76
CA LEU A 1 3.56 2.00 -6.60
C LEU A 1 3.38 1.00 -5.48
N MET A 2 3.89 -0.22 -5.66
CA MET A 2 3.80 -1.30 -4.67
C MET A 2 5.20 -1.64 -4.15
N TYR A 3 5.48 -1.21 -2.93
CA TYR A 3 6.64 -1.59 -2.14
C TYR A 3 6.25 -2.63 -1.07
N HIS A 4 7.25 -3.23 -0.44
CA HIS A 4 7.10 -4.08 0.75
C HIS A 4 8.18 -3.66 1.78
N ALA A 5 9.31 -4.34 1.82
CA ALA A 5 10.40 -4.06 2.75
C ALA A 5 11.37 -2.99 2.23
N ILE A 6 11.84 -2.12 3.13
CA ILE A 6 12.85 -1.08 2.85
C ILE A 6 14.01 -1.22 3.83
N HIS A 7 14.94 -2.12 3.53
CA HIS A 7 16.16 -2.30 4.31
C HIS A 7 17.28 -2.88 3.46
N VAL A 8 18.50 -2.91 4.00
CA VAL A 8 19.62 -3.63 3.37
C VAL A 8 19.39 -5.12 3.59
N MET A 9 19.26 -5.89 2.51
CA MET A 9 19.00 -7.32 2.57
C MET A 9 20.05 -8.04 3.43
N ALA A 10 19.59 -8.77 4.44
CA ALA A 10 20.44 -9.55 5.33
C ALA A 10 20.63 -10.99 4.81
N PRO A 11 21.69 -11.70 5.24
CA PRO A 11 21.86 -13.11 4.95
C PRO A 11 20.65 -13.92 5.45
N GLY A 12 20.11 -14.78 4.58
CA GLY A 12 18.93 -15.60 4.88
C GLY A 12 17.62 -15.06 4.35
N GLU A 13 17.62 -13.85 3.76
CA GLU A 13 16.44 -13.22 3.18
C GLU A 13 16.32 -13.44 1.65
N GLU A 14 17.17 -14.26 1.05
CA GLU A 14 17.25 -14.45 -0.40
C GLU A 14 15.92 -14.90 -1.01
N ALA A 15 15.10 -15.64 -0.25
CA ALA A 15 13.77 -16.05 -0.69
C ALA A 15 12.81 -14.86 -0.93
N ASN A 16 13.02 -13.75 -0.22
CA ASN A 16 12.21 -12.53 -0.29
C ASN A 16 12.94 -11.39 -1.02
N ALA A 17 14.08 -11.67 -1.66
CA ALA A 17 14.90 -10.64 -2.30
C ALA A 17 14.12 -9.71 -3.23
N ASN A 18 13.09 -10.19 -3.93
CA ASN A 18 12.26 -9.39 -4.83
C ASN A 18 11.30 -8.41 -4.12
N LEU A 19 11.20 -8.49 -2.80
CA LEU A 19 10.34 -7.62 -1.98
C LEU A 19 11.16 -6.57 -1.21
N ILE A 20 12.49 -6.68 -1.17
CA ILE A 20 13.37 -5.84 -0.35
C ILE A 20 14.04 -4.80 -1.26
N VAL A 21 13.75 -3.53 -1.02
CA VAL A 21 14.37 -2.40 -1.71
C VAL A 21 15.37 -1.74 -0.76
N ASP A 22 16.62 -1.57 -1.23
CA ASP A 22 17.66 -0.89 -0.45
C ASP A 22 17.25 0.55 -0.12
N PRO A 23 17.49 1.06 1.10
CA PRO A 23 17.12 2.41 1.52
C PRO A 23 17.65 3.52 0.61
N THR A 24 18.88 3.35 0.06
CA THR A 24 19.44 4.35 -0.87
C THR A 24 18.73 4.36 -2.22
N THR A 25 18.29 3.19 -2.69
CA THR A 25 17.45 3.06 -3.88
C THR A 25 16.09 3.71 -3.64
N PHE A 26 15.44 3.41 -2.50
CA PHE A 26 14.16 4.03 -2.13
C PHE A 26 14.27 5.55 -2.02
N GLU A 27 15.31 6.07 -1.36
CA GLU A 27 15.55 7.51 -1.29
C GLU A 27 15.72 8.14 -2.68
N SER A 28 16.43 7.46 -3.59
CA SER A 28 16.59 7.94 -4.97
C SER A 28 15.25 8.01 -5.72
N HIS A 29 14.32 7.08 -5.45
CA HIS A 29 12.96 7.09 -5.98
C HIS A 29 12.16 8.32 -5.48
N LEU A 30 12.18 8.57 -4.16
CA LEU A 30 11.48 9.72 -3.58
C LEU A 30 12.00 11.04 -4.14
N LYS A 31 13.32 11.18 -4.23
CA LYS A 31 13.97 12.36 -4.83
C LYS A 31 13.54 12.56 -6.28
N ALA A 32 13.59 11.50 -7.09
CA ALA A 32 13.21 11.58 -8.50
C ALA A 32 11.72 11.93 -8.70
N LEU A 33 10.83 11.35 -7.88
CA LEU A 33 9.40 11.68 -7.89
C LEU A 33 9.17 13.17 -7.55
N GLN A 34 9.87 13.68 -6.52
CA GLN A 34 9.78 15.07 -6.11
C GLN A 34 10.29 16.02 -7.21
N GLU A 35 11.47 15.75 -7.78
CA GLU A 35 12.06 16.54 -8.86
C GLU A 35 11.22 16.52 -10.15
N ALA A 36 10.54 15.40 -10.44
CA ALA A 36 9.62 15.27 -11.57
C ALA A 36 8.24 15.89 -11.32
N GLY A 37 8.00 16.46 -10.14
CA GLY A 37 6.76 17.17 -9.77
C GLY A 37 5.59 16.24 -9.40
N TYR A 38 5.86 15.01 -9.00
CA TYR A 38 4.82 14.10 -8.51
C TYR A 38 4.35 14.52 -7.11
N TYR A 39 3.04 14.44 -6.90
CA TYR A 39 2.39 14.59 -5.62
C TYR A 39 1.92 13.22 -5.13
N ALA A 40 2.37 12.83 -3.95
CA ALA A 40 1.96 11.59 -3.32
C ALA A 40 0.56 11.75 -2.70
N VAL A 41 -0.37 10.87 -3.08
CA VAL A 41 -1.78 10.98 -2.68
C VAL A 41 -2.14 10.05 -1.53
N SER A 42 -3.10 10.47 -0.70
CA SER A 42 -3.77 9.60 0.28
C SER A 42 -4.79 8.68 -0.41
N PRO A 43 -5.30 7.63 0.28
CA PRO A 43 -6.39 6.79 -0.23
C PRO A 43 -7.64 7.61 -0.61
N GLU A 44 -8.01 8.59 0.20
CA GLU A 44 -9.17 9.46 -0.04
C GLU A 44 -8.98 10.32 -1.30
N GLU A 45 -7.78 10.87 -1.48
CA GLU A 45 -7.42 11.61 -2.68
C GLU A 45 -7.40 10.70 -3.91
N ALA A 46 -6.81 9.49 -3.79
CA ALA A 46 -6.80 8.50 -4.87
C ALA A 46 -8.22 8.10 -5.28
N TYR A 47 -9.11 7.83 -4.30
CA TYR A 47 -10.52 7.53 -4.56
C TYR A 47 -11.21 8.66 -5.32
N LYS A 48 -11.03 9.90 -4.88
CA LYS A 48 -11.60 11.09 -5.53
C LYS A 48 -11.08 11.28 -6.95
N ILE A 49 -9.78 11.09 -7.16
CA ILE A 49 -9.17 11.17 -8.49
C ILE A 49 -9.78 10.14 -9.44
N LEU A 50 -9.90 8.88 -8.98
CA LEU A 50 -10.43 7.78 -9.77
C LEU A 50 -11.92 7.89 -10.07
N THR A 51 -12.72 8.48 -9.17
CA THR A 51 -14.17 8.57 -9.32
C THR A 51 -14.65 9.86 -9.96
N GLU A 52 -13.97 10.98 -9.70
CA GLU A 52 -14.37 12.31 -10.16
C GLU A 52 -13.50 12.83 -11.32
N ASN A 53 -12.41 12.11 -11.66
CA ASN A 53 -11.42 12.53 -12.65
C ASN A 53 -10.84 13.94 -12.37
N VAL A 54 -10.61 14.26 -11.09
CA VAL A 54 -10.10 15.55 -10.64
C VAL A 54 -8.68 15.38 -10.11
N LEU A 55 -7.71 15.88 -10.86
CA LEU A 55 -6.30 15.92 -10.43
C LEU A 55 -6.01 17.24 -9.67
N PRO A 56 -5.11 17.21 -8.67
CA PRO A 56 -4.54 18.44 -8.13
C PRO A 56 -3.93 19.28 -9.25
N GLN A 57 -4.32 20.56 -9.35
CA GLN A 57 -3.95 21.41 -10.48
C GLN A 57 -2.42 21.50 -10.65
N GLY A 58 -1.93 21.23 -11.85
CA GLY A 58 -0.51 21.27 -12.19
C GLY A 58 0.34 20.16 -11.57
N LYS A 59 -0.28 19.13 -11.00
CA LYS A 59 0.42 18.00 -10.36
C LYS A 59 0.28 16.73 -11.19
N LYS A 60 1.37 15.98 -11.27
CA LYS A 60 1.33 14.53 -11.52
C LYS A 60 1.09 13.84 -10.18
N VAL A 61 0.36 12.75 -10.16
CA VAL A 61 0.04 12.05 -8.91
C VAL A 61 0.67 10.66 -8.87
N VAL A 62 1.03 10.23 -7.67
CA VAL A 62 1.49 8.88 -7.39
C VAL A 62 0.91 8.41 -6.06
N TRP A 63 0.44 7.18 -5.99
CA TRP A 63 0.02 6.55 -4.75
C TRP A 63 1.12 5.59 -4.31
N LEU A 64 1.82 5.93 -3.23
CA LEU A 64 2.87 5.11 -2.63
C LEU A 64 2.22 4.13 -1.66
N THR A 65 2.29 2.84 -1.95
CA THR A 65 1.73 1.79 -1.10
C THR A 65 2.81 0.82 -0.65
N PHE A 66 2.72 0.37 0.60
CA PHE A 66 3.63 -0.58 1.24
C PHE A 66 2.80 -1.68 1.87
N ASP A 67 3.07 -2.92 1.52
CA ASP A 67 2.33 -4.07 2.02
C ASP A 67 3.06 -4.72 3.21
N ASP A 68 2.35 -5.57 3.97
CA ASP A 68 2.84 -6.44 5.04
C ASP A 68 3.13 -5.78 6.40
N SER A 69 3.04 -4.47 6.53
CA SER A 69 3.25 -3.74 7.81
C SER A 69 4.54 -4.12 8.54
N LEU A 70 5.66 -4.21 7.80
CA LEU A 70 6.96 -4.61 8.34
C LEU A 70 7.60 -3.49 9.19
N TRP A 71 8.45 -3.88 10.15
CA TRP A 71 9.17 -2.99 11.09
C TRP A 71 9.96 -1.87 10.38
N ASP A 72 10.58 -2.17 9.25
CA ASP A 72 11.43 -1.26 8.49
C ASP A 72 10.67 -0.10 7.86
N PHE A 73 9.34 -0.23 7.74
CA PHE A 73 8.52 0.89 7.31
C PHE A 73 8.60 2.05 8.31
N TYR A 74 8.51 1.78 9.62
CA TYR A 74 8.62 2.81 10.64
C TYR A 74 10.06 3.30 10.82
N ASP A 75 11.01 2.38 10.90
CA ASP A 75 12.39 2.71 11.22
C ASP A 75 13.16 3.36 10.07
N ILE A 76 12.79 3.05 8.81
CA ILE A 76 13.57 3.45 7.63
C ILE A 76 12.73 4.21 6.60
N ALA A 77 11.60 3.64 6.13
CA ALA A 77 10.82 4.28 5.08
C ALA A 77 10.15 5.58 5.54
N TYR A 78 9.54 5.58 6.72
CA TYR A 78 8.82 6.73 7.26
C TYR A 78 9.69 7.97 7.48
N PRO A 79 10.90 7.91 8.07
CA PRO A 79 11.81 9.05 8.13
C PRO A 79 12.14 9.65 6.76
N LEU A 80 12.36 8.81 5.74
CA LEU A 80 12.62 9.26 4.38
C LEU A 80 11.37 9.92 3.77
N LEU A 81 10.19 9.33 3.94
CA LEU A 81 8.92 9.93 3.48
C LEU A 81 8.70 11.32 4.09
N LYS A 82 8.99 11.47 5.40
CA LYS A 82 8.94 12.79 6.09
C LYS A 82 9.95 13.78 5.50
N GLN A 83 11.18 13.36 5.26
CA GLN A 83 12.23 14.19 4.67
C GLN A 83 11.81 14.74 3.31
N TYR A 84 11.18 13.93 2.46
CA TYR A 84 10.70 14.32 1.14
C TYR A 84 9.28 14.88 1.13
N GLN A 85 8.64 15.01 2.30
CA GLN A 85 7.26 15.51 2.46
C GLN A 85 6.24 14.73 1.60
N MET A 86 6.39 13.42 1.54
CA MET A 86 5.52 12.51 0.80
C MET A 86 4.61 11.72 1.72
N GLN A 87 3.32 11.69 1.37
CA GLN A 87 2.36 10.77 1.98
C GLN A 87 2.57 9.35 1.45
N ALA A 88 2.15 8.36 2.22
CA ALA A 88 2.13 6.97 1.80
C ALA A 88 1.00 6.20 2.50
N THR A 89 0.69 5.04 1.97
CA THR A 89 -0.24 4.09 2.56
C THR A 89 0.51 2.83 2.97
N ASN A 90 0.37 2.40 4.22
CA ASN A 90 0.80 1.08 4.65
C ASN A 90 -0.43 0.18 4.76
N ASN A 91 -0.43 -0.95 4.06
CA ASN A 91 -1.48 -1.97 4.10
C ASN A 91 -1.13 -2.99 5.20
N VAL A 92 -1.93 -2.98 6.26
CA VAL A 92 -1.62 -3.62 7.54
C VAL A 92 -2.23 -5.00 7.65
N ILE A 93 -1.39 -6.00 7.94
CA ILE A 93 -1.83 -7.33 8.41
C ILE A 93 -2.17 -7.18 9.89
N THR A 94 -3.45 -7.07 10.23
CA THR A 94 -3.84 -6.68 11.60
C THR A 94 -3.53 -7.72 12.66
N GLY A 95 -3.45 -8.99 12.30
CA GLY A 95 -3.08 -10.07 13.21
C GLY A 95 -1.60 -10.12 13.60
N THR A 96 -0.74 -9.34 12.90
CA THR A 96 0.71 -9.29 13.22
C THR A 96 1.12 -8.04 13.98
N VAL A 97 0.19 -7.09 14.20
CA VAL A 97 0.48 -5.82 14.88
C VAL A 97 1.07 -6.07 16.28
N GLY A 98 2.22 -5.45 16.55
CA GLY A 98 2.96 -5.60 17.80
C GLY A 98 3.85 -6.85 17.89
N GLN A 99 3.95 -7.66 16.83
CA GLN A 99 4.97 -8.71 16.74
C GLN A 99 6.33 -8.10 16.36
N GLU A 100 7.43 -8.78 16.73
CA GLU A 100 8.81 -8.27 16.60
C GLU A 100 9.17 -7.78 15.19
N ALA A 101 8.65 -8.40 14.14
CA ALA A 101 8.96 -8.05 12.75
C ALA A 101 7.94 -7.08 12.11
N ASN A 102 6.98 -6.58 12.86
CA ASN A 102 5.86 -5.79 12.35
C ASN A 102 5.65 -4.51 13.16
N LEU A 103 4.88 -3.60 12.58
CA LEU A 103 4.50 -2.33 13.22
C LEU A 103 3.73 -2.55 14.52
N SER A 104 4.01 -1.74 15.53
CA SER A 104 3.19 -1.63 16.74
C SER A 104 2.02 -0.66 16.52
N LEU A 105 1.01 -0.75 17.39
CA LEU A 105 -0.13 0.18 17.34
C LEU A 105 0.28 1.62 17.63
N GLU A 106 1.25 1.82 18.51
CA GLU A 106 1.77 3.13 18.88
C GLU A 106 2.49 3.79 17.69
N GLU A 107 3.32 3.06 16.98
CA GLU A 107 3.98 3.54 15.75
C GLU A 107 2.95 3.88 14.67
N MET A 108 1.92 3.04 14.49
CA MET A 108 0.84 3.31 13.54
C MET A 108 0.10 4.62 13.87
N LYS A 109 -0.18 4.89 15.17
CA LYS A 109 -0.81 6.14 15.61
C LYS A 109 0.07 7.35 15.32
N GLU A 110 1.36 7.27 15.66
CA GLU A 110 2.32 8.34 15.37
C GLU A 110 2.40 8.64 13.87
N MET A 111 2.58 7.60 13.06
CA MET A 111 2.68 7.76 11.61
C MET A 111 1.43 8.39 11.00
N LYS A 112 0.25 8.01 11.49
CA LYS A 112 -1.02 8.59 11.04
C LYS A 112 -1.09 10.10 11.28
N GLU A 113 -0.61 10.59 12.43
CA GLU A 113 -0.56 12.03 12.72
C GLU A 113 0.35 12.81 11.76
N HIS A 114 1.22 12.11 11.04
CA HIS A 114 2.20 12.70 10.12
C HIS A 114 1.95 12.33 8.64
N GLY A 115 0.72 11.98 8.28
CA GLY A 115 0.32 11.82 6.87
C GLY A 115 0.55 10.42 6.29
N ILE A 116 0.80 9.41 7.12
CA ILE A 116 0.78 8.01 6.68
C ILE A 116 -0.62 7.43 6.88
N SER A 117 -1.18 6.87 5.85
CA SER A 117 -2.48 6.19 5.89
C SER A 117 -2.28 4.70 6.19
N LEU A 118 -2.99 4.19 7.19
CA LEU A 118 -2.98 2.77 7.56
C LEU A 118 -4.25 2.13 7.01
N GLN A 119 -4.11 1.24 6.03
CA GLN A 119 -5.21 0.59 5.33
C GLN A 119 -5.13 -0.93 5.50
N GLY A 120 -6.10 -1.70 4.98
CA GLY A 120 -6.21 -3.12 5.28
C GLY A 120 -5.29 -4.02 4.43
N HIS A 121 -4.83 -5.13 5.04
CA HIS A 121 -4.19 -6.25 4.35
C HIS A 121 -4.62 -7.58 4.96
N THR A 122 -5.90 -7.69 5.34
CA THR A 122 -6.54 -8.79 6.07
C THR A 122 -6.03 -8.97 7.51
N VAL A 123 -6.51 -9.99 8.20
CA VAL A 123 -6.05 -10.33 9.56
C VAL A 123 -4.81 -11.22 9.51
N THR A 124 -4.83 -12.30 8.71
CA THR A 124 -3.80 -13.34 8.71
C THR A 124 -3.08 -13.54 7.39
N HIS A 125 -3.36 -12.67 6.39
CA HIS A 125 -2.74 -12.70 5.07
C HIS A 125 -2.99 -13.98 4.25
N PRO A 126 -4.21 -14.55 4.21
CA PRO A 126 -4.48 -15.71 3.38
C PRO A 126 -4.69 -15.33 1.91
N PRO A 127 -4.41 -16.24 0.96
CA PRO A 127 -4.80 -16.04 -0.44
C PRO A 127 -6.34 -16.13 -0.55
N LEU A 128 -7.03 -14.98 -0.51
CA LEU A 128 -8.48 -14.90 -0.30
C LEU A 128 -9.31 -15.76 -1.26
N ALA A 129 -8.98 -15.80 -2.56
CA ALA A 129 -9.73 -16.60 -3.54
C ALA A 129 -9.68 -18.12 -3.29
N THR A 130 -8.82 -18.58 -2.37
CA THR A 130 -8.64 -20.02 -2.10
C THR A 130 -9.28 -20.48 -0.79
N ILE A 131 -9.89 -19.58 -0.04
CA ILE A 131 -10.56 -19.88 1.23
C ILE A 131 -12.07 -19.67 1.11
N GLU A 132 -12.82 -20.29 2.00
CA GLU A 132 -14.28 -20.22 2.05
C GLU A 132 -14.77 -18.77 2.23
N ALA A 133 -15.91 -18.43 1.62
CA ALA A 133 -16.49 -17.09 1.68
C ALA A 133 -16.67 -16.54 3.08
N SER A 134 -17.05 -17.39 4.04
CA SER A 134 -17.20 -17.02 5.45
C SER A 134 -15.87 -16.60 6.10
N LEU A 135 -14.76 -17.24 5.72
CA LEU A 135 -13.42 -16.85 6.17
C LEU A 135 -12.94 -15.57 5.48
N GLN A 136 -13.21 -15.39 4.17
CA GLN A 136 -12.96 -14.13 3.49
C GLN A 136 -13.68 -12.96 4.17
N GLN A 137 -14.96 -13.16 4.53
CA GLN A 137 -15.76 -12.18 5.26
C GLN A 137 -15.10 -11.82 6.61
N THR A 138 -14.67 -12.80 7.38
CA THR A 138 -13.98 -12.58 8.66
C THR A 138 -12.67 -11.81 8.47
N GLU A 139 -11.83 -12.24 7.53
CA GLU A 139 -10.55 -11.62 7.24
C GLU A 139 -10.68 -10.13 6.86
N LEU A 140 -11.67 -9.79 6.06
CA LEU A 140 -11.90 -8.40 5.61
C LEU A 140 -12.62 -7.56 6.67
N ALA A 141 -13.67 -8.09 7.30
CA ALA A 141 -14.45 -7.37 8.30
C ALA A 141 -13.67 -7.09 9.58
N ASP A 142 -12.95 -8.09 10.10
CA ASP A 142 -12.20 -7.96 11.35
C ASP A 142 -10.98 -7.06 11.18
N SER A 143 -10.29 -7.14 10.02
CA SER A 143 -9.19 -6.22 9.69
C SER A 143 -9.67 -4.77 9.67
N LYS A 144 -10.78 -4.48 8.96
CA LYS A 144 -11.36 -3.12 8.93
C LYS A 144 -11.78 -2.67 10.33
N THR A 145 -12.48 -3.50 11.08
CA THR A 145 -12.94 -3.18 12.43
C THR A 145 -11.77 -2.87 13.37
N TYR A 146 -10.69 -3.63 13.28
CA TYR A 146 -9.48 -3.40 14.05
C TYR A 146 -8.90 -2.01 13.78
N LEU A 147 -8.68 -1.68 12.50
CA LEU A 147 -8.10 -0.40 12.09
C LEU A 147 -9.01 0.77 12.45
N ASP A 148 -10.31 0.68 12.16
CA ASP A 148 -11.26 1.74 12.42
C ASP A 148 -11.36 2.06 13.92
N SER A 149 -11.41 1.01 14.76
CA SER A 149 -11.54 1.17 16.21
C SER A 149 -10.27 1.69 16.87
N ASN A 150 -9.09 1.18 16.49
CA ASN A 150 -7.83 1.54 17.14
C ASN A 150 -7.23 2.86 16.64
N LEU A 151 -7.55 3.24 15.40
CA LEU A 151 -7.02 4.43 14.75
C LEU A 151 -8.07 5.54 14.56
N SER A 152 -9.31 5.33 15.00
CA SER A 152 -10.41 6.31 14.85
C SER A 152 -10.53 6.80 13.39
N GLN A 153 -10.76 5.87 12.46
CA GLN A 153 -10.82 6.14 11.02
C GLN A 153 -11.96 5.37 10.34
N ASP A 154 -12.18 5.62 9.06
CA ASP A 154 -12.93 4.76 8.14
C ASP A 154 -11.91 4.16 7.14
N THR A 155 -11.57 2.90 7.29
CA THR A 155 -10.66 2.20 6.38
C THR A 155 -11.38 1.96 5.06
N ILE A 156 -10.94 2.62 3.99
CA ILE A 156 -11.62 2.60 2.70
C ILE A 156 -10.96 1.73 1.65
N SER A 157 -9.74 1.28 1.90
CA SER A 157 -9.00 0.44 0.95
C SER A 157 -8.29 -0.72 1.64
N PHE A 158 -7.94 -1.73 0.85
CA PHE A 158 -7.06 -2.80 1.28
C PHE A 158 -6.27 -3.35 0.08
N ALA A 159 -5.18 -4.07 0.36
CA ALA A 159 -4.48 -4.84 -0.66
C ALA A 159 -4.84 -6.33 -0.52
N TYR A 160 -5.02 -7.00 -1.64
CA TYR A 160 -5.26 -8.45 -1.66
C TYR A 160 -3.97 -9.20 -1.33
N PRO A 161 -3.92 -10.05 -0.29
CA PRO A 161 -2.78 -10.90 -0.01
C PRO A 161 -2.34 -11.70 -1.24
N SER A 162 -1.06 -11.58 -1.62
CA SER A 162 -0.49 -12.21 -2.82
C SER A 162 -1.26 -11.91 -4.12
N GLY A 163 -2.09 -10.88 -4.14
CA GLY A 163 -2.96 -10.55 -5.27
C GLY A 163 -4.10 -11.54 -5.51
N SER A 164 -4.43 -12.39 -4.54
CA SER A 164 -5.44 -13.45 -4.67
C SER A 164 -6.84 -12.91 -4.41
N TYR A 165 -7.69 -12.85 -5.44
CA TYR A 165 -9.08 -12.42 -5.34
C TYR A 165 -9.95 -13.08 -6.42
N SER A 166 -11.26 -13.03 -6.21
CA SER A 166 -12.30 -13.50 -7.12
C SER A 166 -13.45 -12.49 -7.17
N GLU A 167 -14.43 -12.73 -8.03
CA GLU A 167 -15.68 -11.93 -8.03
C GLU A 167 -16.39 -12.00 -6.66
N GLU A 168 -16.39 -13.18 -6.03
CA GLU A 168 -16.93 -13.34 -4.69
C GLU A 168 -16.16 -12.52 -3.65
N THR A 169 -14.82 -12.51 -3.72
CA THR A 169 -13.97 -11.69 -2.85
C THR A 169 -14.28 -10.20 -3.01
N MET A 170 -14.46 -9.72 -4.23
CA MET A 170 -14.82 -8.32 -4.49
C MET A 170 -16.20 -7.99 -3.94
N ALA A 171 -17.19 -8.88 -4.10
CA ALA A 171 -18.53 -8.69 -3.54
C ALA A 171 -18.51 -8.62 -2.00
N ILE A 172 -17.69 -9.44 -1.35
CA ILE A 172 -17.49 -9.41 0.10
C ILE A 172 -16.82 -8.09 0.52
N ALA A 173 -15.82 -7.62 -0.21
CA ALA A 173 -15.17 -6.34 0.07
C ALA A 173 -16.16 -5.16 -0.02
N GLU A 174 -17.01 -5.14 -1.04
CA GLU A 174 -18.07 -4.14 -1.21
C GLU A 174 -19.08 -4.18 -0.05
N GLN A 175 -19.51 -5.37 0.37
CA GLN A 175 -20.43 -5.55 1.52
C GLN A 175 -19.81 -5.02 2.83
N ASN A 176 -18.49 -5.05 2.97
CA ASN A 176 -17.77 -4.48 4.09
C ASN A 176 -17.43 -2.98 3.92
N ASN A 177 -18.01 -2.32 2.92
CA ASN A 177 -17.83 -0.90 2.62
C ASN A 177 -16.39 -0.49 2.25
N TYR A 178 -15.57 -1.41 1.78
CA TYR A 178 -14.34 -1.03 1.12
C TYR A 178 -14.67 -0.34 -0.21
N LYS A 179 -14.03 0.78 -0.49
CA LYS A 179 -14.22 1.56 -1.71
C LYS A 179 -13.23 1.22 -2.80
N MET A 180 -12.04 0.75 -2.39
CA MET A 180 -10.95 0.39 -3.30
C MET A 180 -10.24 -0.88 -2.81
N ALA A 181 -9.74 -1.66 -3.76
CA ALA A 181 -8.84 -2.77 -3.46
C ALA A 181 -7.68 -2.81 -4.46
N LEU A 182 -6.49 -3.08 -3.92
CA LEU A 182 -5.23 -3.05 -4.65
C LEU A 182 -4.80 -4.48 -4.97
N THR A 183 -4.46 -4.72 -6.22
CA THR A 183 -3.99 -6.02 -6.70
C THR A 183 -2.48 -6.06 -6.84
N THR A 184 -1.96 -7.21 -7.25
CA THR A 184 -0.58 -7.37 -7.73
C THR A 184 -0.49 -7.40 -9.27
N ASN A 185 -1.60 -7.12 -9.97
CA ASN A 185 -1.60 -7.00 -11.41
C ASN A 185 -0.75 -5.78 -11.80
N GLU A 186 0.16 -6.01 -12.75
CA GLU A 186 1.09 -4.98 -13.20
C GLU A 186 0.38 -3.93 -14.06
N GLY A 187 0.61 -2.66 -13.76
CA GLY A 187 0.09 -1.54 -14.54
C GLY A 187 -0.23 -0.31 -13.72
N LEU A 188 -0.58 0.76 -14.41
CA LEU A 188 -1.09 1.98 -13.78
C LEU A 188 -2.53 1.75 -13.33
N ALA A 189 -2.88 2.27 -12.16
CA ALA A 189 -4.25 2.19 -11.64
C ALA A 189 -5.21 3.01 -12.52
N SER A 190 -6.35 2.43 -12.86
CA SER A 190 -7.40 3.06 -13.66
C SER A 190 -8.78 2.71 -13.12
N ALA A 191 -9.69 3.67 -13.11
CA ALA A 191 -11.09 3.40 -12.81
C ALA A 191 -11.74 2.44 -13.80
N ALA A 192 -11.19 2.30 -15.01
CA ALA A 192 -11.66 1.35 -16.03
C ALA A 192 -11.42 -0.11 -15.62
N ASP A 193 -10.43 -0.38 -14.76
CA ASP A 193 -10.14 -1.73 -14.25
C ASP A 193 -11.10 -2.15 -13.12
N GLY A 194 -11.91 -1.21 -12.62
CA GLY A 194 -12.75 -1.36 -11.42
C GLY A 194 -12.03 -0.94 -10.14
N LEU A 195 -12.73 -0.27 -9.25
CA LEU A 195 -12.14 0.26 -8.02
C LEU A 195 -11.71 -0.85 -7.03
N LEU A 196 -12.29 -2.04 -7.13
CA LEU A 196 -11.94 -3.20 -6.31
C LEU A 196 -10.90 -4.13 -6.99
N SER A 197 -10.27 -3.67 -8.07
CA SER A 197 -9.25 -4.45 -8.81
C SER A 197 -8.15 -3.57 -9.40
N LEU A 198 -7.74 -2.54 -8.67
CA LEU A 198 -6.74 -1.56 -9.11
C LEU A 198 -5.38 -2.21 -9.33
N ASN A 199 -4.81 -1.98 -10.50
CA ASN A 199 -3.44 -2.40 -10.81
C ASN A 199 -2.42 -1.57 -10.05
N ARG A 200 -1.22 -2.14 -9.86
CA ARG A 200 -0.09 -1.42 -9.26
C ARG A 200 1.19 -1.69 -10.04
N VAL A 201 2.07 -0.71 -10.12
CA VAL A 201 3.44 -0.91 -10.57
C VAL A 201 4.25 -1.48 -9.41
N ARG A 202 4.75 -2.70 -9.57
CA ARG A 202 5.64 -3.33 -8.60
C ARG A 202 7.02 -2.69 -8.65
N VAL A 203 7.52 -2.26 -7.50
CA VAL A 203 8.90 -1.76 -7.39
C VAL A 203 9.81 -2.93 -7.04
N LEU A 204 10.76 -3.20 -7.92
CA LEU A 204 11.74 -4.28 -7.75
C LEU A 204 13.09 -3.71 -7.24
N PRO A 205 13.91 -4.50 -6.53
CA PRO A 205 15.16 -4.04 -5.93
C PRO A 205 16.14 -3.39 -6.90
N TYR A 206 16.13 -3.81 -8.15
CA TYR A 206 17.03 -3.29 -9.20
C TYR A 206 16.45 -2.09 -9.96
N MET A 207 15.22 -1.67 -9.65
CA MET A 207 14.58 -0.55 -10.33
C MET A 207 15.28 0.76 -9.96
N THR A 208 15.94 1.38 -10.93
CA THR A 208 16.54 2.69 -10.73
C THR A 208 15.47 3.78 -10.74
N ALA A 209 15.81 4.97 -10.23
CA ALA A 209 14.92 6.13 -10.27
C ALA A 209 14.47 6.49 -11.72
N GLU A 210 15.36 6.36 -12.70
CA GLU A 210 15.03 6.57 -14.11
C GLU A 210 14.04 5.53 -14.63
N MET A 211 14.28 4.24 -14.34
CA MET A 211 13.36 3.15 -14.70
C MET A 211 11.98 3.38 -14.07
N LEU A 212 11.94 3.78 -12.80
CA LEU A 212 10.69 4.09 -12.10
C LEU A 212 9.91 5.18 -12.84
N LEU A 213 10.55 6.33 -13.13
CA LEU A 213 9.90 7.43 -13.83
C LEU A 213 9.45 7.06 -15.24
N GLN A 214 10.22 6.25 -15.97
CA GLN A 214 9.82 5.73 -17.28
C GLN A 214 8.59 4.82 -17.20
N THR A 215 8.55 3.95 -16.18
CA THR A 215 7.44 3.00 -15.99
C THR A 215 6.13 3.69 -15.64
N ILE A 216 6.17 4.78 -14.86
CA ILE A 216 4.96 5.51 -14.44
C ILE A 216 4.64 6.71 -15.36
N ALA A 217 5.46 6.99 -16.36
CA ALA A 217 5.14 8.04 -17.32
C ALA A 217 3.87 7.67 -18.08
N THR A 218 2.85 8.51 -17.97
CA THR A 218 1.68 8.43 -18.86
C THR A 218 2.05 8.92 -20.25
N PRO A 219 1.60 8.24 -21.33
CA PRO A 219 1.84 8.70 -22.68
C PRO A 219 1.26 10.07 -22.97
#